data_0125225d0f648b36fb34543ffede607c
#
_entry.id   0125225d0f648b36fb34543ffede607c
#
_cell.length_a   1.000
_cell.length_b   1.000
_cell.length_c   1.000
_cell.angle_alpha   90.00
_cell.angle_beta   90.00
_cell.angle_gamma   90.00
#
_symmetry.space_group_name_H-M   'P 1'
#
loop_
_entity.id
_entity.type
_entity.pdbx_description
1 polymer ?
#
loop_
_entity_poly.entity_id
_entity_poly.type
_entity_poly.pdbx_seq_one_letter_code
_entity_poly.pdbx_strand_id
1 'polypeptide(L)'
;MEKSTNKNSLKELSKALIFTYYWPPSGGSGVQRWVYFAKYMKDYGFKPIVVTVDPKSASFNSIDLSLEKETENIEVHRTKSREILRLYRFLFKKKAEQPFPQGEVLNKGFLSKVIAFIRGNFYIPDARKGWNSYAIRVGEEILKKEKIRTVITSGP
;
A
#
# COMPACT_ATOMS: atom_id res chain seq x y z
N MET A 1 -49.24 -0.69 -28.52
CA MET A 1 -48.01 0.14 -28.54
C MET A 1 -47.64 0.47 -27.10
N GLU A 2 -46.93 -0.41 -26.44
CA GLU A 2 -46.46 -0.19 -25.08
C GLU A 2 -45.07 0.43 -25.12
N LYS A 3 -44.96 1.64 -24.60
CA LYS A 3 -43.70 2.35 -24.41
C LYS A 3 -42.96 1.68 -23.27
N SER A 4 -41.97 0.84 -23.63
CA SER A 4 -40.95 0.37 -22.71
C SER A 4 -40.18 1.57 -22.17
N THR A 5 -40.50 2.01 -20.97
CA THR A 5 -39.78 3.04 -20.25
C THR A 5 -38.49 2.40 -19.73
N ASN A 6 -37.41 2.60 -20.46
CA ASN A 6 -36.08 2.20 -20.06
C ASN A 6 -35.67 3.01 -18.82
N LYS A 7 -36.01 2.50 -17.63
CA LYS A 7 -35.44 2.96 -16.36
C LYS A 7 -33.98 2.49 -16.27
N ASN A 8 -33.08 3.23 -16.92
CA ASN A 8 -31.68 3.22 -16.58
C ASN A 8 -31.50 3.80 -15.16
N SER A 9 -31.88 3.02 -14.15
CA SER A 9 -31.45 3.28 -12.79
C SER A 9 -29.94 3.13 -12.79
N LEU A 10 -29.22 4.24 -12.67
CA LEU A 10 -27.78 4.25 -12.44
C LEU A 10 -27.55 3.35 -11.21
N LYS A 11 -27.14 2.13 -11.46
CA LYS A 11 -26.88 1.15 -10.41
C LYS A 11 -25.72 1.71 -9.57
N GLU A 12 -26.04 2.19 -8.38
CA GLU A 12 -25.03 2.74 -7.47
C GLU A 12 -23.92 1.69 -7.26
N LEU A 13 -22.67 2.06 -7.58
CA LEU A 13 -21.55 1.15 -7.47
C LEU A 13 -21.33 0.78 -6.00
N SER A 14 -21.18 -0.50 -5.74
CA SER A 14 -20.82 -0.99 -4.40
C SER A 14 -19.41 -0.55 -4.04
N LYS A 15 -19.21 0.09 -2.87
CA LYS A 15 -17.91 0.57 -2.45
C LYS A 15 -17.07 -0.57 -1.87
N ALA A 16 -15.81 -0.67 -2.30
CA ALA A 16 -14.83 -1.61 -1.80
C ALA A 16 -13.61 -0.87 -1.25
N LEU A 17 -13.27 -1.12 0.01
CA LEU A 17 -12.12 -0.52 0.68
C LEU A 17 -10.92 -1.47 0.56
N ILE A 18 -9.83 -0.97 -0.01
CA ILE A 18 -8.60 -1.75 -0.27
C ILE A 18 -7.47 -1.20 0.59
N PHE A 19 -6.90 -2.04 1.44
CA PHE A 19 -5.67 -1.74 2.17
C PHE A 19 -4.49 -2.38 1.45
N THR A 20 -3.58 -1.54 0.94
CA THR A 20 -2.32 -2.00 0.35
C THR A 20 -1.20 -1.03 0.68
N TYR A 21 -0.09 -1.55 1.21
CA TYR A 21 1.08 -0.73 1.49
C TYR A 21 1.72 -0.23 0.20
N TYR A 22 1.83 -1.10 -0.81
CA TYR A 22 2.46 -0.79 -2.08
C TYR A 22 1.45 -0.29 -3.11
N TRP A 23 1.53 1.00 -3.41
CA TRP A 23 0.71 1.70 -4.39
C TRP A 23 1.58 2.70 -5.15
N PRO A 24 1.27 3.15 -6.38
CA PRO A 24 2.04 4.18 -7.06
C PRO A 24 2.31 5.41 -6.19
N PRO A 25 3.55 5.95 -6.23
CA PRO A 25 4.63 5.74 -7.20
C PRO A 25 5.54 4.52 -6.95
N SER A 26 5.22 3.63 -6.01
CA SER A 26 5.97 2.39 -5.87
C SER A 26 5.85 1.54 -7.14
N GLY A 27 6.94 0.91 -7.56
CA GLY A 27 6.98 -0.01 -8.69
C GLY A 27 6.92 -1.48 -8.27
N GLY A 28 6.87 -2.36 -9.27
CA GLY A 28 6.92 -3.80 -9.12
C GLY A 28 5.62 -4.53 -9.47
N SER A 29 5.71 -5.84 -9.70
CA SER A 29 4.60 -6.67 -10.17
C SER A 29 3.41 -6.71 -9.20
N GLY A 30 3.68 -6.67 -7.90
CA GLY A 30 2.63 -6.61 -6.88
C GLY A 30 1.82 -5.33 -6.96
N VAL A 31 2.45 -4.18 -7.24
CA VAL A 31 1.79 -2.88 -7.42
C VAL A 31 0.92 -2.89 -8.66
N GLN A 32 1.47 -3.33 -9.80
CA GLN A 32 0.74 -3.43 -11.07
C GLN A 32 -0.53 -4.25 -10.92
N ARG A 33 -0.46 -5.39 -10.25
CA ARG A 33 -1.62 -6.25 -9.98
C ARG A 33 -2.73 -5.48 -9.27
N TRP A 34 -2.41 -4.72 -8.22
CA TRP A 34 -3.42 -4.00 -7.45
C TRP A 34 -3.96 -2.77 -8.18
N VAL A 35 -3.13 -2.08 -8.95
CA VAL A 35 -3.55 -0.97 -9.81
C VAL A 35 -4.57 -1.45 -10.85
N TYR A 36 -4.25 -2.48 -11.59
CA TYR A 36 -5.17 -3.01 -12.61
C TYR A 36 -6.41 -3.64 -11.99
N PHE A 37 -6.27 -4.33 -10.87
CA PHE A 37 -7.42 -4.86 -10.15
C PHE A 37 -8.39 -3.74 -9.78
N ALA A 38 -7.91 -2.67 -9.13
CA ALA A 38 -8.74 -1.53 -8.75
C ALA A 38 -9.31 -0.79 -9.97
N LYS A 39 -8.52 -0.63 -11.05
CA LYS A 39 -8.95 0.01 -12.29
C LYS A 39 -10.18 -0.69 -12.89
N TYR A 40 -10.15 -2.01 -12.98
CA TYR A 40 -11.22 -2.80 -13.60
C TYR A 40 -12.39 -3.11 -12.65
N MET A 41 -12.29 -2.83 -11.36
CA MET A 41 -13.39 -3.06 -10.41
C MET A 41 -14.68 -2.34 -10.81
N LYS A 42 -14.58 -1.17 -11.46
CA LYS A 42 -15.73 -0.40 -11.94
C LYS A 42 -16.57 -1.18 -12.94
N ASP A 43 -15.94 -1.96 -13.81
CA ASP A 43 -16.62 -2.76 -14.84
C ASP A 43 -17.47 -3.88 -14.21
N TYR A 44 -17.14 -4.25 -12.97
CA TYR A 44 -17.86 -5.26 -12.18
C TYR A 44 -18.79 -4.65 -11.13
N GLY A 45 -19.07 -3.36 -11.22
CA GLY A 45 -20.04 -2.69 -10.33
C GLY A 45 -19.46 -2.28 -8.97
N PHE A 46 -18.14 -2.15 -8.84
CA PHE A 46 -17.49 -1.69 -7.62
C PHE A 46 -16.75 -0.36 -7.80
N LYS A 47 -16.86 0.52 -6.80
CA LYS A 47 -16.03 1.72 -6.66
C LYS A 47 -14.91 1.41 -5.66
N PRO A 48 -13.64 1.31 -6.08
CA PRO A 48 -12.51 1.10 -5.17
C PRO A 48 -12.20 2.40 -4.41
N ILE A 49 -11.89 2.26 -3.13
CA ILE A 49 -11.30 3.27 -2.26
C ILE A 49 -10.04 2.65 -1.68
N VAL A 50 -8.89 3.25 -1.92
CA VAL A 50 -7.58 2.69 -1.56
C VAL A 50 -7.00 3.43 -0.37
N VAL A 51 -6.59 2.69 0.66
CA VAL A 51 -5.77 3.20 1.76
C VAL A 51 -4.35 2.68 1.59
N THR A 52 -3.39 3.59 1.52
CA THR A 52 -1.98 3.27 1.28
C THR A 52 -1.05 4.18 2.07
N VAL A 53 0.24 3.90 2.06
CA VAL A 53 1.25 4.72 2.71
C VAL A 53 1.58 5.98 1.90
N ASP A 54 1.87 7.08 2.58
CA ASP A 54 2.42 8.28 1.95
C ASP A 54 3.87 8.00 1.48
N PRO A 55 4.19 8.21 0.19
CA PRO A 55 5.53 8.02 -0.35
C PRO A 55 6.63 8.74 0.45
N LYS A 56 6.33 9.89 1.04
CA LYS A 56 7.27 10.64 1.87
C LYS A 56 7.62 9.94 3.18
N SER A 57 6.76 9.05 3.66
CA SER A 57 6.96 8.27 4.89
C SER A 57 7.29 6.80 4.63
N ALA A 58 7.32 6.39 3.37
CA ALA A 58 7.60 5.03 2.94
C ALA A 58 9.06 4.82 2.52
N SER A 59 9.49 3.56 2.53
CA SER A 59 10.76 3.11 1.95
C SER A 59 10.45 2.15 0.80
N PHE A 60 10.30 2.69 -0.41
CA PHE A 60 10.09 1.89 -1.60
C PHE A 60 11.42 1.40 -2.19
N ASN A 61 11.44 0.17 -2.69
CA ASN A 61 12.62 -0.41 -3.33
C ASN A 61 12.75 0.03 -4.80
N SER A 62 11.61 0.33 -5.45
CA SER A 62 11.55 0.83 -6.82
C SER A 62 10.47 1.89 -6.94
N ILE A 63 10.67 2.83 -7.85
CA ILE A 63 9.71 3.89 -8.18
C ILE A 63 9.33 3.71 -9.65
N ASP A 64 8.03 3.78 -9.93
CA ASP A 64 7.47 3.73 -11.27
C ASP A 64 6.34 4.77 -11.39
N LEU A 65 6.69 5.91 -11.96
CA LEU A 65 5.76 7.03 -12.15
C LEU A 65 4.74 6.77 -13.26
N SER A 66 4.99 5.80 -14.15
CA SER A 66 4.06 5.49 -15.24
C SER A 66 2.72 4.96 -14.71
N LEU A 67 2.75 4.26 -13.58
CA LEU A 67 1.56 3.71 -12.93
C LEU A 67 0.66 4.78 -12.28
N GLU A 68 1.17 5.98 -12.02
CA GLU A 68 0.34 7.04 -11.42
C GLU A 68 -0.80 7.45 -12.34
N LYS A 69 -0.55 7.53 -13.65
CA LYS A 69 -1.57 7.86 -14.66
C LYS A 69 -2.72 6.85 -14.66
N GLU A 70 -2.42 5.59 -14.40
CA GLU A 70 -3.42 4.53 -14.35
C GLU A 70 -4.37 4.64 -13.14
N THR A 71 -3.98 5.42 -12.13
CA THR A 71 -4.71 5.55 -10.86
C THR A 71 -5.41 6.89 -10.68
N GLU A 72 -5.36 7.80 -11.65
CA GLU A 72 -5.94 9.16 -11.56
C GLU A 72 -7.44 9.17 -11.18
N ASN A 73 -8.19 8.15 -11.61
CA ASN A 73 -9.62 8.04 -11.36
C ASN A 73 -9.98 7.15 -10.15
N ILE A 74 -9.00 6.82 -9.32
CA ILE A 74 -9.17 5.99 -8.12
C ILE A 74 -9.03 6.87 -6.89
N GLU A 75 -9.98 6.75 -5.97
CA GLU A 75 -9.93 7.44 -4.67
C GLU A 75 -8.85 6.83 -3.80
N VAL A 76 -7.82 7.62 -3.42
CA VAL A 76 -6.65 7.13 -2.68
C VAL A 76 -6.43 7.97 -1.42
N HIS A 77 -6.45 7.33 -0.27
CA HIS A 77 -6.13 7.90 1.03
C HIS A 77 -4.71 7.51 1.45
N ARG A 78 -3.82 8.50 1.51
CA ARG A 78 -2.41 8.30 1.88
C ARG A 78 -2.20 8.57 3.36
N THR A 79 -1.56 7.63 4.06
CA THR A 79 -1.34 7.70 5.51
C THR A 79 0.14 7.71 5.86
N LYS A 80 0.48 8.27 7.00
CA LYS A 80 1.86 8.21 7.52
C LYS A 80 2.24 6.78 7.89
N SER A 81 3.54 6.53 7.99
CA SER A 81 4.10 5.28 8.53
C SER A 81 5.25 5.59 9.48
N ARG A 82 5.38 4.82 10.56
CA ARG A 82 6.55 4.83 11.45
C ARG A 82 7.45 3.66 11.09
N GLU A 83 8.28 3.84 10.08
CA GLU A 83 9.20 2.79 9.65
C GLU A 83 10.50 2.84 10.46
N ILE A 84 10.82 1.75 11.13
CA ILE A 84 12.09 1.56 11.82
C ILE A 84 13.26 1.60 10.82
N LEU A 85 13.05 1.13 9.58
CA LEU A 85 14.01 1.22 8.48
C LEU A 85 14.46 2.64 8.16
N ARG A 86 13.55 3.61 8.27
CA ARG A 86 13.86 5.01 8.01
C ARG A 86 14.76 5.60 9.08
N LEU A 87 14.51 5.24 10.36
CA LEU A 87 15.38 5.61 11.47
C LEU A 87 16.78 4.98 11.30
N TYR A 88 16.83 3.71 10.89
CA TYR A 88 18.08 3.02 10.60
C TYR A 88 18.88 3.69 9.45
N ARG A 89 18.24 4.04 8.33
CA ARG A 89 18.88 4.77 7.23
C ARG A 89 19.39 6.15 7.66
N PHE A 90 18.66 6.84 8.52
CA PHE A 90 19.09 8.13 9.06
C PHE A 90 20.33 8.01 9.93
N LEU A 91 20.39 7.00 10.81
CA LEU A 91 21.51 6.76 11.71
C LEU A 91 22.76 6.21 10.99
N PHE A 92 22.59 5.47 9.90
CA PHE A 92 23.67 4.78 9.18
C PHE A 92 23.85 5.25 7.74
N LYS A 93 23.65 6.54 7.48
CA LYS A 93 23.65 7.20 6.17
C LYS A 93 24.81 6.83 5.23
N LYS A 94 26.00 6.51 5.74
CA LYS A 94 27.21 6.17 4.96
C LYS A 94 27.24 4.73 4.39
N LYS A 95 26.35 3.82 4.80
CA LYS A 95 26.32 2.41 4.33
C LYS A 95 25.00 2.01 3.67
N ALA A 96 24.08 2.95 3.49
CA ALA A 96 22.70 2.67 3.04
C ALA A 96 22.48 2.86 1.53
N GLU A 97 23.51 3.14 0.76
CA GLU A 97 23.41 3.34 -0.71
C GLU A 97 23.29 2.04 -1.51
N GLN A 98 23.48 0.89 -0.87
CA GLN A 98 23.24 -0.39 -1.55
C GLN A 98 21.81 -0.88 -1.27
N PRO A 99 21.09 -1.36 -2.30
CA PRO A 99 19.81 -2.03 -2.10
C PRO A 99 20.01 -3.18 -1.13
N PHE A 100 19.09 -3.35 -0.17
CA PHE A 100 19.18 -4.46 0.77
C PHE A 100 19.20 -5.79 0.00
N PRO A 101 20.31 -6.54 0.04
CA PRO A 101 20.37 -7.83 -0.63
C PRO A 101 19.37 -8.76 0.03
N GLN A 102 18.42 -9.22 -0.74
CA GLN A 102 17.55 -10.31 -0.35
C GLN A 102 18.41 -11.58 -0.30
N GLY A 103 18.76 -12.02 0.90
CA GLY A 103 19.39 -13.32 1.10
C GLY A 103 20.90 -13.38 1.37
N GLU A 104 21.65 -12.29 1.29
CA GLU A 104 23.09 -12.36 1.61
C GLU A 104 23.40 -11.95 3.05
N VAL A 105 24.17 -12.81 3.72
CA VAL A 105 24.73 -12.58 5.04
C VAL A 105 25.89 -11.59 4.92
N LEU A 106 25.68 -10.36 5.34
CA LEU A 106 26.71 -9.32 5.38
C LEU A 106 27.91 -9.75 6.26
N ASN A 107 29.09 -9.44 5.77
CA ASN A 107 30.41 -9.73 6.31
C ASN A 107 30.57 -9.68 7.85
N LYS A 108 31.40 -10.58 8.34
CA LYS A 108 31.77 -10.91 9.72
C LYS A 108 32.25 -9.70 10.55
N GLY A 109 31.32 -8.97 11.16
CA GLY A 109 31.63 -7.91 12.13
C GLY A 109 30.57 -7.85 13.23
N PHE A 110 30.93 -7.33 14.41
CA PHE A 110 30.00 -7.12 15.53
C PHE A 110 28.74 -6.35 15.11
N LEU A 111 28.89 -5.35 14.25
CA LEU A 111 27.79 -4.55 13.71
C LEU A 111 26.82 -5.37 12.86
N SER A 112 27.30 -6.37 12.10
CA SER A 112 26.43 -7.25 11.32
C SER A 112 25.59 -8.17 12.21
N LYS A 113 26.12 -8.60 13.35
CA LYS A 113 25.39 -9.39 14.36
C LYS A 113 24.30 -8.56 15.02
N VAL A 114 24.59 -7.29 15.35
CA VAL A 114 23.59 -6.35 15.90
C VAL A 114 22.48 -6.07 14.88
N ILE A 115 22.82 -5.86 13.63
CA ILE A 115 21.85 -5.66 12.54
C ILE A 115 20.99 -6.92 12.35
N ALA A 116 21.60 -8.10 12.34
CA ALA A 116 20.89 -9.38 12.24
C ALA A 116 19.95 -9.60 13.43
N PHE A 117 20.40 -9.26 14.63
CA PHE A 117 19.56 -9.31 15.86
C PHE A 117 18.36 -8.36 15.75
N ILE A 118 18.57 -7.11 15.35
CA ILE A 118 17.51 -6.13 15.16
C ILE A 118 16.52 -6.63 14.09
N ARG A 119 17.02 -7.14 12.95
CA ARG A 119 16.16 -7.72 11.90
C ARG A 119 15.36 -8.91 12.42
N GLY A 120 15.98 -9.84 13.12
CA GLY A 120 15.33 -11.03 13.62
C GLY A 120 14.29 -10.76 14.70
N ASN A 121 14.45 -9.70 15.50
CA ASN A 121 13.58 -9.45 16.66
C ASN A 121 12.55 -8.33 16.43
N PHE A 122 12.89 -7.31 15.64
CA PHE A 122 12.01 -6.13 15.45
C PHE A 122 11.22 -6.14 14.14
N TYR A 123 11.61 -6.99 13.19
CA TYR A 123 10.92 -7.12 11.90
C TYR A 123 9.89 -8.26 11.87
N ILE A 124 9.70 -8.93 12.98
CA ILE A 124 8.68 -9.97 13.09
C ILE A 124 7.37 -9.34 13.57
N PRO A 125 6.23 -9.64 12.96
CA PRO A 125 6.04 -10.43 11.74
C PRO A 125 6.38 -9.68 10.45
N ASP A 126 6.36 -8.33 10.43
CA ASP A 126 6.59 -7.51 9.26
C ASP A 126 7.28 -6.18 9.61
N ALA A 127 8.25 -5.79 8.78
CA ALA A 127 8.96 -4.51 8.88
C ALA A 127 8.05 -3.28 8.71
N ARG A 128 6.87 -3.46 8.15
CA ARG A 128 5.90 -2.40 7.85
C ARG A 128 4.75 -2.30 8.84
N LYS A 129 4.79 -3.08 9.92
CA LYS A 129 3.78 -3.03 11.00
C LYS A 129 3.53 -1.62 11.56
N GLY A 130 4.53 -0.73 11.43
CA GLY A 130 4.40 0.68 11.82
C GLY A 130 3.41 1.48 10.98
N TRP A 131 2.93 0.95 9.86
CA TRP A 131 1.88 1.53 9.04
C TRP A 131 0.47 1.15 9.52
N ASN A 132 0.30 -0.05 10.09
CA ASN A 132 -1.02 -0.63 10.37
C ASN A 132 -1.91 0.29 11.22
N SER A 133 -1.38 0.90 12.28
CA SER A 133 -2.16 1.78 13.15
C SER A 133 -2.73 3.01 12.43
N TYR A 134 -1.97 3.57 11.48
CA TYR A 134 -2.42 4.69 10.67
C TYR A 134 -3.44 4.27 9.62
N ALA A 135 -3.23 3.12 8.99
CA ALA A 135 -4.14 2.56 8.01
C ALA A 135 -5.49 2.22 8.63
N ILE A 136 -5.49 1.54 9.79
CA ILE A 136 -6.69 1.18 10.53
C ILE A 136 -7.50 2.42 10.89
N ARG A 137 -6.86 3.45 11.45
CA ARG A 137 -7.55 4.68 11.85
C ARG A 137 -8.26 5.34 10.66
N VAL A 138 -7.58 5.50 9.53
CA VAL A 138 -8.18 6.10 8.32
C VAL A 138 -9.27 5.18 7.75
N GLY A 139 -9.06 3.87 7.78
CA GLY A 139 -10.08 2.91 7.37
C GLY A 139 -11.33 2.97 8.22
N GLU A 140 -11.22 3.10 9.54
CA GLU A 140 -12.37 3.29 10.43
C GLU A 140 -13.13 4.60 10.14
N GLU A 141 -12.43 5.68 9.84
CA GLU A 141 -13.04 6.95 9.44
C GLU A 141 -13.83 6.81 8.13
N ILE A 142 -13.29 6.08 7.15
CA ILE A 142 -13.97 5.80 5.88
C ILE A 142 -15.19 4.91 6.12
N LEU A 143 -15.07 3.84 6.92
CA LEU A 143 -16.18 2.93 7.23
C LEU A 143 -17.34 3.63 7.93
N LYS A 144 -17.08 4.67 8.73
CA LYS A 144 -18.12 5.47 9.39
C LYS A 144 -18.84 6.43 8.44
N LYS A 145 -18.16 6.92 7.40
CA LYS A 145 -18.68 7.92 6.45
C LYS A 145 -19.29 7.29 5.21
N GLU A 146 -18.79 6.13 4.82
CA GLU A 146 -19.06 5.49 3.55
C GLU A 146 -19.71 4.13 3.74
N LYS A 147 -20.72 3.82 2.93
CA LYS A 147 -21.34 2.48 2.93
C LYS A 147 -20.43 1.48 2.20
N ILE A 148 -19.45 0.98 2.91
CA ILE A 148 -18.51 -0.02 2.38
C ILE A 148 -19.15 -1.41 2.42
N ARG A 149 -19.13 -2.12 1.29
CA ARG A 149 -19.65 -3.49 1.17
C ARG A 149 -18.57 -4.56 1.37
N THR A 150 -17.34 -4.24 0.96
CA THR A 150 -16.25 -5.21 0.94
C THR A 150 -14.96 -4.54 1.41
N VAL A 151 -14.21 -5.22 2.26
CA VAL A 151 -12.87 -4.82 2.67
C VAL A 151 -11.87 -5.85 2.14
N ILE A 152 -10.83 -5.38 1.49
CA ILE A 152 -9.76 -6.20 0.91
C ILE A 152 -8.43 -5.75 1.52
N THR A 153 -7.63 -6.70 1.99
CA THR A 153 -6.29 -6.41 2.51
C THR A 153 -5.25 -7.15 1.68
N SER A 154 -4.18 -6.44 1.34
CA SER A 154 -3.01 -7.02 0.69
C SER A 154 -1.82 -6.90 1.63
N GLY A 155 -1.32 -8.02 2.08
CA GLY A 155 -0.06 -8.09 2.80
C GLY A 155 1.13 -7.79 1.87
N PRO A 156 2.30 -7.41 2.45
CA PRO A 156 3.54 -7.23 1.72
C PRO A 156 4.10 -8.56 1.23
#